data_249bc65156d94436881458732194f9f6
#
_entry.id   249bc65156d94436881458732194f9f6
#
_cell.length_a   1.000
_cell.length_b   1.000
_cell.length_c   1.000
_cell.angle_alpha   90.00
_cell.angle_beta   90.00
_cell.angle_gamma   90.00
#
_symmetry.space_group_name_H-M   'P 1'
#
loop_
_entity.id
_entity.type
_entity.pdbx_description
1 polymer ?
#
loop_
_entity_poly.entity_id
_entity_poly.type
_entity_poly.pdbx_seq_one_letter_code
_entity_poly.pdbx_strand_id
1 'polypeptide(L)'
;PEINGLYQFINQQFLIEEFADVEWVNREDDMGLEGLRKAKASYYPADYARKYLVEQLLDGKKGYRWAEQIGNTISGSKIEYLSDNEKQETKRLWHSCFPEDTDKFIEYYYSEKTKDNRILVKKDSGLIVSMTQLNPYRVSMKDKEIDTFYVVGVATDAGRRREGHFRDVFLQMMQDMNEEKVPFLFLMPADANIYLPLDFAYMCELPLMELTREAKERLTAVVCHDNEEDCQKAAEFMEQWLSARFDMYCLRDGAYVSRLLKELDSENGIMEFLYDGDNLAGLKA
;
A
#
# COMPACT_ATOMS: atom_id res chain seq x y z
N PRO A 1 -19.40 28.56 37.45
CA PRO A 1 -20.24 28.73 36.27
C PRO A 1 -19.47 28.27 35.06
N GLU A 2 -19.85 27.14 34.50
CA GLU A 2 -19.30 26.67 33.24
C GLU A 2 -19.88 27.55 32.14
N ILE A 3 -19.04 28.29 31.46
CA ILE A 3 -19.45 29.09 30.30
C ILE A 3 -19.46 28.13 29.11
N ASN A 4 -20.63 27.78 28.62
CA ASN A 4 -20.79 26.94 27.45
C ASN A 4 -20.08 27.59 26.23
N GLY A 5 -19.21 26.82 25.56
CA GLY A 5 -18.46 27.28 24.41
C GLY A 5 -17.13 27.99 24.72
N LEU A 6 -16.78 28.22 25.98
CA LEU A 6 -15.52 28.89 26.33
C LEU A 6 -14.29 28.12 25.81
N TYR A 7 -14.28 26.81 25.91
CA TYR A 7 -13.20 25.97 25.45
C TYR A 7 -13.01 26.04 23.92
N GLN A 8 -14.11 26.03 23.17
CA GLN A 8 -14.12 26.21 21.72
C GLN A 8 -13.61 27.59 21.32
N PHE A 9 -14.06 28.63 22.03
CA PHE A 9 -13.63 29.99 21.78
C PHE A 9 -12.13 30.18 22.04
N ILE A 10 -11.59 29.70 23.16
CA ILE A 10 -10.16 29.77 23.48
C ILE A 10 -9.33 29.05 22.41
N ASN A 11 -9.74 27.86 22.01
CA ASN A 11 -9.05 27.11 20.97
C ASN A 11 -9.07 27.84 19.61
N GLN A 12 -10.19 28.45 19.25
CA GLN A 12 -10.29 29.23 18.02
C GLN A 12 -9.37 30.45 18.05
N GLN A 13 -9.37 31.21 19.16
CA GLN A 13 -8.50 32.37 19.30
C GLN A 13 -7.01 31.97 19.27
N PHE A 14 -6.64 30.94 19.95
CA PHE A 14 -5.29 30.39 19.94
C PHE A 14 -4.81 30.04 18.52
N LEU A 15 -5.66 29.39 17.73
CA LEU A 15 -5.34 29.04 16.34
C LEU A 15 -5.20 30.28 15.45
N ILE A 16 -6.06 31.28 15.66
CA ILE A 16 -6.00 32.56 14.89
C ILE A 16 -4.74 33.36 15.22
N GLU A 17 -4.35 33.40 16.50
CA GLU A 17 -3.25 34.25 16.97
C GLU A 17 -1.87 33.60 16.77
N GLU A 18 -1.78 32.26 17.01
CA GLU A 18 -0.48 31.59 17.04
C GLU A 18 -0.21 30.75 15.77
N PHE A 19 -1.25 30.39 15.03
CA PHE A 19 -1.17 29.46 13.88
C PHE A 19 -1.97 29.95 12.66
N ALA A 20 -2.02 31.26 12.44
CA ALA A 20 -2.78 31.86 11.33
C ALA A 20 -2.35 31.35 9.94
N ASP A 21 -1.09 30.92 9.80
CA ASP A 21 -0.49 30.47 8.54
C ASP A 21 -0.55 28.95 8.37
N VAL A 22 -1.15 28.22 9.32
CA VAL A 22 -1.25 26.75 9.29
C VAL A 22 -2.56 26.34 8.65
N GLU A 23 -2.48 25.60 7.55
CA GLU A 23 -3.66 25.12 6.82
C GLU A 23 -4.37 23.97 7.55
N TRP A 24 -3.61 23.09 8.22
CA TRP A 24 -4.12 21.90 8.90
C TRP A 24 -3.70 21.86 10.36
N VAL A 25 -4.65 21.61 11.25
CA VAL A 25 -4.42 21.43 12.69
C VAL A 25 -4.87 20.03 13.09
N ASN A 26 -3.93 19.21 13.57
CA ASN A 26 -4.25 17.92 14.17
C ASN A 26 -4.66 18.11 15.63
N ARG A 27 -5.89 17.70 15.97
CA ARG A 27 -6.47 17.81 17.30
C ARG A 27 -6.34 16.54 18.14
N GLU A 28 -5.40 15.67 17.78
CA GLU A 28 -5.06 14.42 18.47
C GLU A 28 -6.23 13.40 18.61
N ASP A 29 -5.99 12.36 19.39
CA ASP A 29 -6.90 11.25 19.61
C ASP A 29 -8.06 11.59 20.55
N ASP A 30 -9.22 11.00 20.34
CA ASP A 30 -10.35 11.05 21.27
C ASP A 30 -10.24 10.03 22.42
N MET A 31 -9.17 9.24 22.44
CA MET A 31 -8.88 8.19 23.43
C MET A 31 -10.04 7.18 23.63
N GLY A 32 -10.93 7.03 22.65
CA GLY A 32 -12.12 6.21 22.74
C GLY A 32 -13.24 6.78 23.65
N LEU A 33 -13.07 8.00 24.17
CA LEU A 33 -14.03 8.63 25.07
C LEU A 33 -15.15 9.31 24.27
N GLU A 34 -16.39 8.85 24.45
CA GLU A 34 -17.56 9.36 23.71
C GLU A 34 -17.75 10.88 23.86
N GLY A 35 -17.55 11.41 25.06
CA GLY A 35 -17.65 12.85 25.31
C GLY A 35 -16.59 13.67 24.56
N LEU A 36 -15.36 13.15 24.50
CA LEU A 36 -14.26 13.82 23.79
C LEU A 36 -14.44 13.73 22.27
N ARG A 37 -14.90 12.58 21.77
CA ARG A 37 -15.27 12.38 20.36
C ARG A 37 -16.34 13.37 19.94
N LYS A 38 -17.40 13.50 20.72
CA LYS A 38 -18.51 14.43 20.47
C LYS A 38 -18.04 15.89 20.49
N ALA A 39 -17.17 16.26 21.42
CA ALA A 39 -16.58 17.57 21.48
C ALA A 39 -15.70 17.87 20.26
N LYS A 40 -14.87 16.94 19.81
CA LYS A 40 -14.02 17.07 18.61
C LYS A 40 -14.86 17.12 17.33
N ALA A 41 -15.90 16.30 17.21
CA ALA A 41 -16.83 16.36 16.08
C ALA A 41 -17.56 17.71 15.95
N SER A 42 -17.76 18.45 17.05
CA SER A 42 -18.40 19.76 17.04
C SER A 42 -17.59 20.86 16.35
N TYR A 43 -16.31 20.63 16.06
CA TYR A 43 -15.46 21.52 15.27
C TYR A 43 -15.59 21.32 13.75
N TYR A 44 -16.45 20.41 13.31
CA TYR A 44 -16.63 20.06 11.89
C TYR A 44 -15.29 19.77 11.20
N PRO A 45 -14.54 18.74 11.68
CA PRO A 45 -13.23 18.43 11.11
C PRO A 45 -13.35 18.16 9.62
N ALA A 46 -12.40 18.66 8.85
CA ALA A 46 -12.35 18.45 7.41
C ALA A 46 -12.03 16.99 7.09
N ASP A 47 -11.25 16.32 7.95
CA ASP A 47 -10.96 14.90 7.86
C ASP A 47 -10.61 14.31 9.24
N TYR A 48 -10.58 12.98 9.33
CA TYR A 48 -10.24 12.22 10.54
C TYR A 48 -8.96 11.44 10.30
N ALA A 49 -7.86 11.84 10.96
CA ALA A 49 -6.66 11.02 11.02
C ALA A 49 -6.96 9.72 11.77
N ARG A 50 -6.78 8.57 11.12
CA ARG A 50 -6.98 7.26 11.72
C ARG A 50 -5.71 6.84 12.45
N LYS A 51 -5.83 6.53 13.74
CA LYS A 51 -4.74 5.91 14.52
C LYS A 51 -4.95 4.41 14.60
N TYR A 52 -3.85 3.68 14.51
CA TYR A 52 -3.84 2.23 14.61
C TYR A 52 -2.90 1.83 15.75
N LEU A 53 -3.36 0.90 16.57
CA LEU A 53 -2.54 0.27 17.60
C LEU A 53 -1.86 -0.95 16.97
N VAL A 54 -0.54 -0.91 16.85
CA VAL A 54 0.26 -2.08 16.50
C VAL A 54 0.72 -2.72 17.80
N GLU A 55 0.10 -3.83 18.17
CA GLU A 55 0.56 -4.65 19.30
C GLU A 55 1.52 -5.72 18.79
N GLN A 56 2.76 -5.70 19.25
CA GLN A 56 3.66 -6.83 19.09
C GLN A 56 3.19 -7.93 20.04
N LEU A 57 2.65 -9.02 19.50
CA LEU A 57 2.33 -10.22 20.26
C LEU A 57 3.64 -10.93 20.63
N LEU A 58 4.26 -10.52 21.74
CA LEU A 58 5.49 -11.11 22.27
C LEU A 58 5.27 -12.49 22.92
N ASP A 59 4.03 -12.88 23.15
CA ASP A 59 3.66 -14.18 23.70
C ASP A 59 3.35 -15.18 22.59
N GLY A 60 4.30 -16.06 22.28
CA GLY A 60 4.14 -17.18 21.32
C GLY A 60 3.05 -18.20 21.69
N LYS A 61 1.97 -17.78 22.34
CA LYS A 61 0.85 -18.61 22.80
C LYS A 61 -0.51 -18.28 22.21
N LYS A 62 -0.66 -17.19 21.44
CA LYS A 62 -1.88 -16.94 20.67
C LYS A 62 -1.58 -17.25 19.21
N GLY A 63 -2.04 -18.40 18.74
CA GLY A 63 -2.06 -18.71 17.32
C GLY A 63 -2.80 -17.60 16.56
N TYR A 64 -2.33 -17.29 15.37
CA TYR A 64 -3.01 -16.33 14.49
C TYR A 64 -4.45 -16.79 14.24
N ARG A 65 -5.42 -15.88 14.26
CA ARG A 65 -6.83 -16.19 14.01
C ARG A 65 -7.05 -16.88 12.66
N TRP A 66 -6.22 -16.53 11.65
CA TRP A 66 -6.26 -17.19 10.35
C TRP A 66 -5.84 -18.67 10.43
N ALA A 67 -4.90 -19.07 11.31
CA ALA A 67 -4.45 -20.44 11.46
C ALA A 67 -5.57 -21.39 11.95
N GLU A 68 -6.52 -20.87 12.74
CA GLU A 68 -7.69 -21.63 13.18
C GLU A 68 -8.67 -21.94 12.02
N GLN A 69 -8.54 -21.24 10.91
CA GLN A 69 -9.46 -21.33 9.77
C GLN A 69 -9.03 -22.34 8.70
N ILE A 70 -7.77 -22.78 8.72
CA ILE A 70 -7.19 -23.70 7.70
C ILE A 70 -7.89 -25.07 7.66
N GLY A 71 -8.45 -25.53 8.76
CA GLY A 71 -9.04 -26.89 8.87
C GLY A 71 -10.31 -27.17 8.05
N ASN A 72 -10.82 -26.19 7.28
CA ASN A 72 -12.11 -26.29 6.58
C ASN A 72 -12.01 -26.22 5.05
N THR A 73 -10.86 -26.57 4.46
CA THR A 73 -10.67 -26.53 3.00
C THR A 73 -11.53 -27.60 2.31
N ILE A 74 -12.37 -27.19 1.38
CA ILE A 74 -13.30 -28.08 0.66
C ILE A 74 -12.51 -28.99 -0.28
N SER A 75 -12.72 -30.29 -0.14
CA SER A 75 -12.16 -31.35 -0.98
C SER A 75 -12.60 -31.18 -2.45
N GLY A 76 -11.63 -31.10 -3.38
CA GLY A 76 -11.88 -31.19 -4.83
C GLY A 76 -11.32 -30.04 -5.68
N SER A 77 -10.86 -28.96 -5.07
CA SER A 77 -10.23 -27.84 -5.78
C SER A 77 -8.72 -27.83 -5.53
N LYS A 78 -7.94 -27.59 -6.59
CA LYS A 78 -6.48 -27.50 -6.50
C LYS A 78 -6.05 -26.05 -6.31
N ILE A 79 -5.28 -25.80 -5.25
CA ILE A 79 -4.58 -24.52 -5.03
C ILE A 79 -3.12 -24.76 -5.35
N GLU A 80 -2.54 -23.92 -6.21
CA GLU A 80 -1.16 -24.08 -6.65
C GLU A 80 -0.52 -22.75 -7.07
N TYR A 81 0.80 -22.66 -6.92
CA TYR A 81 1.59 -21.62 -7.57
C TYR A 81 1.75 -21.94 -9.05
N LEU A 82 1.53 -20.94 -9.88
CA LEU A 82 1.73 -21.09 -11.32
C LEU A 82 3.22 -21.03 -11.67
N SER A 83 3.61 -21.87 -12.63
CA SER A 83 4.90 -21.72 -13.33
C SER A 83 4.91 -20.46 -14.19
N ASP A 84 6.10 -19.98 -14.58
CA ASP A 84 6.23 -18.75 -15.35
C ASP A 84 5.43 -18.78 -16.67
N ASN A 85 5.35 -19.94 -17.31
CA ASN A 85 4.61 -20.11 -18.56
C ASN A 85 3.09 -20.05 -18.38
N GLU A 86 2.58 -20.33 -17.18
CA GLU A 86 1.15 -20.36 -16.85
C GLU A 86 0.63 -19.00 -16.34
N LYS A 87 1.52 -18.10 -15.90
CA LYS A 87 1.12 -16.82 -15.31
C LYS A 87 0.17 -16.01 -16.21
N GLN A 88 0.35 -16.10 -17.53
CA GLN A 88 -0.50 -15.43 -18.52
C GLN A 88 -1.97 -15.88 -18.48
N GLU A 89 -2.26 -17.08 -17.97
CA GLU A 89 -3.64 -17.60 -17.85
C GLU A 89 -4.50 -16.75 -16.89
N THR A 90 -3.87 -16.02 -15.98
CA THR A 90 -4.56 -15.16 -15.01
C THR A 90 -5.04 -13.84 -15.60
N LYS A 91 -4.58 -13.41 -16.79
CA LYS A 91 -5.02 -12.18 -17.47
C LYS A 91 -6.54 -12.10 -17.62
N ARG A 92 -7.18 -13.23 -17.95
CA ARG A 92 -8.64 -13.28 -18.10
C ARG A 92 -9.34 -12.84 -16.80
N LEU A 93 -8.87 -13.34 -15.67
CA LEU A 93 -9.44 -13.01 -14.37
C LEU A 93 -9.13 -11.56 -13.98
N TRP A 94 -7.93 -11.07 -14.32
CA TRP A 94 -7.55 -9.67 -14.13
C TRP A 94 -8.51 -8.74 -14.86
N HIS A 95 -8.66 -8.86 -16.18
CA HIS A 95 -9.57 -8.04 -16.99
C HIS A 95 -11.01 -8.04 -16.46
N SER A 96 -11.50 -9.18 -15.95
CA SER A 96 -12.87 -9.26 -15.45
C SER A 96 -13.07 -8.62 -14.07
N CYS A 97 -12.01 -8.51 -13.26
CA CYS A 97 -12.08 -8.04 -11.88
C CYS A 97 -11.58 -6.60 -11.70
N PHE A 98 -10.75 -6.11 -12.61
CA PHE A 98 -10.14 -4.77 -12.60
C PHE A 98 -10.40 -4.06 -13.94
N PRO A 99 -11.67 -3.69 -14.21
CA PRO A 99 -12.05 -3.08 -15.49
C PRO A 99 -11.49 -1.66 -15.68
N GLU A 100 -10.99 -1.03 -14.61
CA GLU A 100 -10.32 0.26 -14.63
C GLU A 100 -8.90 0.19 -15.21
N ASP A 101 -8.25 -0.97 -15.12
CA ASP A 101 -6.89 -1.16 -15.64
C ASP A 101 -6.90 -1.24 -17.17
N THR A 102 -6.06 -0.43 -17.79
CA THR A 102 -5.94 -0.41 -19.25
C THR A 102 -5.21 -1.65 -19.78
N ASP A 103 -5.47 -2.02 -21.04
CA ASP A 103 -4.73 -3.10 -21.70
C ASP A 103 -3.21 -2.83 -21.68
N LYS A 104 -2.79 -1.57 -21.83
CA LYS A 104 -1.38 -1.17 -21.80
C LYS A 104 -0.76 -1.43 -20.41
N PHE A 105 -1.48 -1.10 -19.34
CA PHE A 105 -1.04 -1.40 -17.99
C PHE A 105 -0.95 -2.91 -17.74
N ILE A 106 -1.96 -3.67 -18.15
CA ILE A 106 -1.96 -5.13 -17.98
C ILE A 106 -0.80 -5.77 -18.76
N GLU A 107 -0.53 -5.33 -20.00
CA GLU A 107 0.64 -5.81 -20.77
C GLU A 107 1.95 -5.47 -20.07
N TYR A 108 2.10 -4.25 -19.53
CA TYR A 108 3.24 -3.89 -18.70
C TYR A 108 3.37 -4.84 -17.51
N TYR A 109 2.31 -5.01 -16.74
CA TYR A 109 2.33 -5.83 -15.53
C TYR A 109 2.78 -7.27 -15.84
N TYR A 110 2.18 -7.87 -16.85
CA TYR A 110 2.49 -9.26 -17.24
C TYR A 110 3.80 -9.43 -18.02
N SER A 111 4.43 -8.36 -18.48
CA SER A 111 5.77 -8.40 -19.08
C SER A 111 6.88 -8.07 -18.10
N GLU A 112 6.61 -7.24 -17.08
CA GLU A 112 7.64 -6.74 -16.16
C GLU A 112 7.48 -7.30 -14.74
N LYS A 113 6.28 -7.23 -14.13
CA LYS A 113 6.09 -7.65 -12.73
C LYS A 113 6.05 -9.17 -12.58
N THR A 114 5.56 -9.89 -13.58
CA THR A 114 5.49 -11.36 -13.52
C THR A 114 6.84 -12.06 -13.71
N LYS A 115 7.91 -11.33 -14.04
CA LYS A 115 9.27 -11.89 -14.14
C LYS A 115 9.77 -12.50 -12.83
N ASP A 116 9.36 -11.93 -11.70
CA ASP A 116 9.86 -12.30 -10.38
C ASP A 116 8.76 -12.47 -9.32
N ASN A 117 7.50 -12.23 -9.67
CA ASN A 117 6.39 -12.44 -8.75
C ASN A 117 6.02 -13.93 -8.61
N ARG A 118 5.23 -14.23 -7.59
CA ARG A 118 4.55 -15.52 -7.44
C ARG A 118 3.06 -15.32 -7.63
N ILE A 119 2.39 -16.23 -8.32
CA ILE A 119 0.93 -16.20 -8.49
C ILE A 119 0.35 -17.49 -7.94
N LEU A 120 -0.41 -17.38 -6.86
CA LEU A 120 -1.17 -18.47 -6.28
C LEU A 120 -2.60 -18.42 -6.81
N VAL A 121 -3.08 -19.56 -7.30
CA VAL A 121 -4.41 -19.68 -7.89
C VAL A 121 -5.18 -20.83 -7.30
N LYS A 122 -6.50 -20.72 -7.34
CA LYS A 122 -7.41 -21.85 -7.18
C LYS A 122 -8.03 -22.18 -8.52
N LYS A 123 -7.85 -23.44 -8.95
CA LYS A 123 -8.47 -23.99 -10.16
C LYS A 123 -9.67 -24.85 -9.76
N ASP A 124 -10.80 -24.64 -10.44
CA ASP A 124 -11.97 -25.51 -10.38
C ASP A 124 -12.34 -25.94 -11.80
N SER A 125 -12.44 -27.26 -12.00
CA SER A 125 -12.70 -27.85 -13.33
C SER A 125 -11.74 -27.34 -14.42
N GLY A 126 -10.47 -27.08 -14.04
CA GLY A 126 -9.42 -26.60 -14.93
C GLY A 126 -9.43 -25.08 -15.19
N LEU A 127 -10.39 -24.34 -14.64
CA LEU A 127 -10.45 -22.89 -14.78
C LEU A 127 -9.94 -22.19 -13.51
N ILE A 128 -9.15 -21.13 -13.67
CA ILE A 128 -8.74 -20.27 -12.55
C ILE A 128 -9.96 -19.48 -12.10
N VAL A 129 -10.40 -19.71 -10.85
CA VAL A 129 -11.57 -19.05 -10.25
C VAL A 129 -11.20 -18.02 -9.19
N SER A 130 -9.99 -18.12 -8.62
CA SER A 130 -9.47 -17.10 -7.70
C SER A 130 -7.94 -17.06 -7.79
N MET A 131 -7.38 -15.88 -7.55
CA MET A 131 -5.94 -15.65 -7.56
C MET A 131 -5.52 -14.63 -6.53
N THR A 132 -4.24 -14.70 -6.15
CA THR A 132 -3.48 -13.64 -5.47
C THR A 132 -2.07 -13.59 -6.04
N GLN A 133 -1.49 -12.41 -6.17
CA GLN A 133 -0.15 -12.22 -6.68
C GLN A 133 0.75 -11.61 -5.60
N LEU A 134 1.98 -12.08 -5.53
CA LEU A 134 2.97 -11.73 -4.53
C LEU A 134 4.18 -11.10 -5.24
N ASN A 135 4.25 -9.78 -5.24
CA ASN A 135 5.40 -9.07 -5.79
C ASN A 135 6.48 -8.97 -4.72
N PRO A 136 7.73 -9.40 -4.99
CA PRO A 136 8.81 -9.34 -4.03
C PRO A 136 9.21 -7.90 -3.74
N TYR A 137 9.44 -7.60 -2.48
CA TYR A 137 9.95 -6.32 -2.00
C TYR A 137 11.01 -6.54 -0.92
N ARG A 138 12.00 -5.65 -0.89
CA ARG A 138 12.88 -5.49 0.25
C ARG A 138 12.53 -4.24 1.00
N VAL A 139 12.47 -4.35 2.32
CA VAL A 139 12.10 -3.27 3.23
C VAL A 139 13.27 -3.03 4.17
N SER A 140 13.71 -1.77 4.27
CA SER A 140 14.58 -1.32 5.36
C SER A 140 13.73 -1.13 6.60
N MET A 141 14.15 -1.72 7.71
CA MET A 141 13.53 -1.50 9.02
C MET A 141 14.64 -1.29 10.05
N LYS A 142 14.88 -0.03 10.40
CA LYS A 142 16.02 0.42 11.19
C LYS A 142 17.33 -0.03 10.50
N ASP A 143 18.11 -0.90 11.14
CA ASP A 143 19.40 -1.39 10.62
C ASP A 143 19.31 -2.75 9.91
N LYS A 144 18.10 -3.19 9.53
CA LYS A 144 17.86 -4.50 8.92
C LYS A 144 17.14 -4.37 7.59
N GLU A 145 17.56 -5.17 6.63
CA GLU A 145 16.82 -5.42 5.41
C GLU A 145 15.96 -6.68 5.58
N ILE A 146 14.74 -6.61 5.13
CA ILE A 146 13.73 -7.67 5.26
C ILE A 146 13.14 -7.94 3.90
N ASP A 147 13.20 -9.20 3.47
CA ASP A 147 12.49 -9.66 2.28
C ASP A 147 11.03 -9.93 2.65
N THR A 148 10.12 -9.41 1.83
CA THR A 148 8.68 -9.54 2.00
C THR A 148 7.98 -9.48 0.65
N PHE A 149 6.63 -9.49 0.67
CA PHE A 149 5.84 -9.39 -0.56
C PHE A 149 4.73 -8.34 -0.42
N TYR A 150 4.55 -7.59 -1.50
CA TYR A 150 3.36 -6.79 -1.74
C TYR A 150 2.29 -7.66 -2.40
N VAL A 151 1.17 -7.80 -1.72
CA VAL A 151 0.04 -8.60 -2.21
C VAL A 151 -0.83 -7.75 -3.12
N VAL A 152 -1.02 -8.20 -4.34
CA VAL A 152 -1.74 -7.47 -5.39
C VAL A 152 -2.54 -8.44 -6.27
N GLY A 153 -3.42 -7.93 -7.12
CA GLY A 153 -4.18 -8.75 -8.05
C GLY A 153 -5.04 -9.81 -7.37
N VAL A 154 -5.58 -9.47 -6.19
CA VAL A 154 -6.45 -10.38 -5.43
C VAL A 154 -7.82 -10.40 -6.09
N ALA A 155 -8.14 -11.48 -6.77
CA ALA A 155 -9.34 -11.59 -7.58
C ALA A 155 -10.07 -12.90 -7.41
N THR A 156 -11.40 -12.84 -7.52
CA THR A 156 -12.28 -14.02 -7.61
C THR A 156 -13.31 -13.77 -8.70
N ASP A 157 -13.48 -14.75 -9.57
CA ASP A 157 -14.46 -14.72 -10.65
C ASP A 157 -15.82 -14.26 -10.13
N ALA A 158 -16.43 -13.28 -10.79
CA ALA A 158 -17.64 -12.63 -10.34
C ALA A 158 -18.82 -13.61 -10.14
N GLY A 159 -18.90 -14.63 -11.00
CA GLY A 159 -19.91 -15.69 -10.91
C GLY A 159 -19.65 -16.71 -9.80
N ARG A 160 -18.48 -16.67 -9.18
CA ARG A 160 -18.04 -17.64 -8.16
C ARG A 160 -17.72 -16.96 -6.83
N ARG A 161 -18.13 -15.67 -6.65
CA ARG A 161 -17.98 -14.97 -5.38
C ARG A 161 -18.90 -15.56 -4.31
N ARG A 162 -18.48 -15.41 -3.04
CA ARG A 162 -19.16 -15.92 -1.83
C ARG A 162 -19.13 -17.45 -1.68
N GLU A 163 -18.37 -18.15 -2.51
CA GLU A 163 -18.13 -19.60 -2.42
C GLU A 163 -16.86 -19.94 -1.59
N GLY A 164 -16.20 -18.95 -1.01
CA GLY A 164 -15.01 -19.13 -0.17
C GLY A 164 -13.69 -19.20 -0.95
N HIS A 165 -13.67 -19.06 -2.27
CA HIS A 165 -12.47 -19.20 -3.09
C HIS A 165 -11.35 -18.23 -2.73
N PHE A 166 -11.69 -16.94 -2.50
CA PHE A 166 -10.73 -15.95 -1.99
C PHE A 166 -10.09 -16.44 -0.69
N ARG A 167 -10.92 -16.84 0.27
CA ARG A 167 -10.47 -17.28 1.59
C ARG A 167 -9.50 -18.45 1.48
N ASP A 168 -9.83 -19.44 0.66
CA ASP A 168 -8.99 -20.64 0.51
C ASP A 168 -7.60 -20.28 -0.04
N VAL A 169 -7.54 -19.45 -1.12
CA VAL A 169 -6.28 -18.99 -1.70
C VAL A 169 -5.49 -18.16 -0.70
N PHE A 170 -6.17 -17.25 0.00
CA PHE A 170 -5.51 -16.32 0.90
C PHE A 170 -4.96 -17.02 2.15
N LEU A 171 -5.70 -17.97 2.72
CA LEU A 171 -5.23 -18.77 3.85
C LEU A 171 -4.05 -19.67 3.47
N GLN A 172 -4.07 -20.29 2.28
CA GLN A 172 -2.94 -21.05 1.78
C GLN A 172 -1.71 -20.16 1.63
N MET A 173 -1.85 -18.98 1.03
CA MET A 173 -0.77 -17.99 0.93
C MET A 173 -0.20 -17.64 2.31
N MET A 174 -1.05 -17.35 3.29
CA MET A 174 -0.62 -17.00 4.64
C MET A 174 0.14 -18.15 5.32
N GLN A 175 -0.31 -19.39 5.10
CA GLN A 175 0.39 -20.57 5.61
C GLN A 175 1.77 -20.72 4.98
N ASP A 176 1.86 -20.64 3.64
CA ASP A 176 3.11 -20.78 2.91
C ASP A 176 4.13 -19.72 3.35
N MET A 177 3.68 -18.47 3.47
CA MET A 177 4.53 -17.35 3.92
C MET A 177 5.01 -17.54 5.37
N ASN A 178 4.16 -18.08 6.25
CA ASN A 178 4.55 -18.42 7.61
C ASN A 178 5.57 -19.56 7.66
N GLU A 179 5.42 -20.60 6.84
CA GLU A 179 6.37 -21.71 6.72
C GLU A 179 7.71 -21.23 6.17
N GLU A 180 7.72 -20.31 5.21
CA GLU A 180 8.90 -19.65 4.67
C GLU A 180 9.50 -18.62 5.62
N LYS A 181 8.86 -18.33 6.76
CA LYS A 181 9.27 -17.33 7.75
C LYS A 181 9.33 -15.90 7.20
N VAL A 182 8.46 -15.58 6.24
CA VAL A 182 8.25 -14.21 5.80
C VAL A 182 7.63 -13.42 6.95
N PRO A 183 8.28 -12.36 7.45
CA PRO A 183 7.87 -11.75 8.72
C PRO A 183 6.54 -10.99 8.65
N PHE A 184 6.18 -10.48 7.50
CA PHE A 184 4.90 -9.80 7.24
C PHE A 184 4.62 -9.74 5.74
N LEU A 185 3.37 -9.46 5.40
CA LEU A 185 2.90 -9.10 4.06
C LEU A 185 2.24 -7.74 4.13
N PHE A 186 2.25 -7.00 3.03
CA PHE A 186 1.55 -5.73 2.96
C PHE A 186 0.76 -5.60 1.66
N LEU A 187 -0.30 -4.80 1.70
CA LEU A 187 -1.18 -4.57 0.57
C LEU A 187 -1.86 -3.21 0.67
N MET A 188 -2.39 -2.74 -0.44
CA MET A 188 -3.26 -1.58 -0.51
C MET A 188 -4.68 -2.07 -0.80
N PRO A 189 -5.59 -2.07 0.19
CA PRO A 189 -6.89 -2.68 0.05
C PRO A 189 -7.87 -1.75 -0.68
N ALA A 190 -8.64 -2.29 -1.64
CA ALA A 190 -9.83 -1.61 -2.15
C ALA A 190 -10.92 -1.52 -1.06
N ASP A 191 -11.06 -2.56 -0.24
CA ASP A 191 -11.89 -2.58 0.97
C ASP A 191 -11.14 -3.30 2.10
N ALA A 192 -10.76 -2.55 3.13
CA ALA A 192 -10.02 -3.07 4.26
C ALA A 192 -10.79 -4.14 5.06
N ASN A 193 -12.13 -4.10 5.06
CA ASN A 193 -12.94 -5.07 5.78
C ASN A 193 -12.75 -6.51 5.28
N ILE A 194 -12.23 -6.68 4.07
CA ILE A 194 -11.89 -8.00 3.51
C ILE A 194 -10.70 -8.63 4.26
N TYR A 195 -9.72 -7.81 4.67
CA TYR A 195 -8.43 -8.26 5.19
C TYR A 195 -8.32 -8.20 6.72
N LEU A 196 -9.08 -7.33 7.38
CA LEU A 196 -9.09 -7.23 8.85
C LEU A 196 -9.39 -8.56 9.56
N PRO A 197 -10.32 -9.42 9.06
CA PRO A 197 -10.55 -10.74 9.67
C PRO A 197 -9.39 -11.72 9.51
N LEU A 198 -8.40 -11.41 8.67
CA LEU A 198 -7.21 -12.22 8.37
C LEU A 198 -5.94 -11.67 9.07
N ASP A 199 -6.14 -10.93 10.17
CA ASP A 199 -5.08 -10.32 10.99
C ASP A 199 -4.23 -9.26 10.28
N PHE A 200 -4.75 -8.67 9.17
CA PHE A 200 -4.19 -7.45 8.62
C PHE A 200 -4.60 -6.24 9.46
N ALA A 201 -3.68 -5.31 9.60
CA ALA A 201 -3.91 -4.04 10.28
C ALA A 201 -3.51 -2.88 9.36
N TYR A 202 -4.15 -1.74 9.55
CA TYR A 202 -3.70 -0.53 8.88
C TYR A 202 -2.34 -0.09 9.42
N MET A 203 -1.44 0.27 8.55
CA MET A 203 -0.10 0.70 8.91
C MET A 203 0.11 2.19 8.69
N CYS A 204 -0.27 2.70 7.53
CA CYS A 204 -0.16 4.12 7.17
C CYS A 204 -1.17 4.46 6.07
N GLU A 205 -1.45 5.75 5.92
CA GLU A 205 -2.12 6.29 4.73
C GLU A 205 -1.06 6.71 3.71
N LEU A 206 -1.42 6.68 2.41
CA LEU A 206 -0.56 7.25 1.38
C LEU A 206 -0.63 8.77 1.49
N PRO A 207 0.50 9.46 1.73
CA PRO A 207 0.49 10.91 1.77
C PRO A 207 0.27 11.45 0.35
N LEU A 208 -0.74 12.28 0.19
CA LEU A 208 -0.89 13.11 -1.00
C LEU A 208 -0.10 14.40 -0.76
N MET A 209 0.87 14.68 -1.63
CA MET A 209 1.62 15.92 -1.60
C MET A 209 1.35 16.70 -2.88
N GLU A 210 0.85 17.91 -2.74
CA GLU A 210 0.73 18.84 -3.85
C GLU A 210 1.84 19.90 -3.77
N LEU A 211 2.43 20.21 -4.93
CA LEU A 211 3.35 21.33 -5.01
C LEU A 211 2.57 22.64 -4.91
N THR A 212 2.96 23.51 -3.98
CA THR A 212 2.42 24.85 -3.90
C THR A 212 2.69 25.64 -5.19
N ARG A 213 1.92 26.68 -5.44
CA ARG A 213 2.13 27.55 -6.60
C ARG A 213 3.55 28.13 -6.64
N GLU A 214 4.05 28.58 -5.51
CA GLU A 214 5.40 29.14 -5.38
C GLU A 214 6.48 28.08 -5.66
N ALA A 215 6.30 26.85 -5.19
CA ALA A 215 7.20 25.76 -5.51
C ALA A 215 7.19 25.45 -7.01
N LYS A 216 6.02 25.44 -7.65
CA LYS A 216 5.90 25.23 -9.11
C LYS A 216 6.61 26.31 -9.93
N GLU A 217 6.58 27.56 -9.45
CA GLU A 217 7.24 28.69 -10.12
C GLU A 217 8.77 28.71 -9.92
N ARG A 218 9.26 28.15 -8.81
CA ARG A 218 10.68 28.13 -8.43
C ARG A 218 11.44 26.94 -8.99
N LEU A 219 10.77 25.78 -9.07
CA LEU A 219 11.43 24.53 -9.44
C LEU A 219 11.48 24.34 -10.95
N THR A 220 12.63 23.87 -11.44
CA THR A 220 12.80 23.43 -12.82
C THR A 220 12.59 21.93 -12.90
N ALA A 221 11.71 21.50 -13.80
CA ALA A 221 11.42 20.08 -14.03
C ALA A 221 12.27 19.54 -15.20
N VAL A 222 12.89 18.39 -15.03
CA VAL A 222 13.64 17.66 -16.06
C VAL A 222 13.16 16.22 -16.08
N VAL A 223 12.80 15.72 -17.25
CA VAL A 223 12.29 14.34 -17.39
C VAL A 223 13.34 13.32 -16.97
N CYS A 224 12.94 12.37 -16.14
CA CYS A 224 13.71 11.20 -15.78
C CYS A 224 13.53 10.13 -16.86
N HIS A 225 14.59 9.71 -17.52
CA HIS A 225 14.56 8.70 -18.58
C HIS A 225 14.90 7.32 -18.05
N ASP A 226 14.41 6.26 -18.72
CA ASP A 226 14.78 4.86 -18.39
C ASP A 226 16.17 4.54 -18.91
N ASN A 227 17.18 5.12 -18.26
CA ASN A 227 18.61 4.85 -18.46
C ASN A 227 19.30 4.68 -17.11
N GLU A 228 20.50 4.10 -17.10
CA GLU A 228 21.22 3.76 -15.88
C GLU A 228 21.51 4.98 -15.00
N GLU A 229 21.91 6.12 -15.59
CA GLU A 229 22.29 7.34 -14.87
C GLU A 229 21.08 7.96 -14.15
N ASP A 230 19.96 8.16 -14.86
CA ASP A 230 18.75 8.74 -14.29
C ASP A 230 18.11 7.81 -13.26
N CYS A 231 18.04 6.51 -13.55
CA CYS A 231 17.47 5.53 -12.62
C CYS A 231 18.29 5.45 -11.32
N GLN A 232 19.59 5.45 -11.40
CA GLN A 232 20.47 5.43 -10.21
C GLN A 232 20.32 6.72 -9.40
N LYS A 233 20.33 7.88 -10.07
CA LYS A 233 20.14 9.18 -9.44
C LYS A 233 18.80 9.31 -8.72
N ALA A 234 17.71 8.85 -9.33
CA ALA A 234 16.40 8.83 -8.71
C ALA A 234 16.36 7.90 -7.49
N ALA A 235 16.96 6.71 -7.60
CA ALA A 235 17.06 5.75 -6.51
C ALA A 235 17.84 6.32 -5.31
N GLU A 236 18.98 6.96 -5.54
CA GLU A 236 19.78 7.59 -4.49
C GLU A 236 19.03 8.73 -3.80
N PHE A 237 18.33 9.54 -4.56
CA PHE A 237 17.48 10.60 -3.98
C PHE A 237 16.35 10.01 -3.12
N MET A 238 15.64 8.98 -3.60
CA MET A 238 14.60 8.30 -2.86
C MET A 238 15.13 7.70 -1.56
N GLU A 239 16.27 7.02 -1.60
CA GLU A 239 16.91 6.41 -0.44
C GLU A 239 17.29 7.45 0.61
N GLN A 240 17.95 8.54 0.21
CA GLN A 240 18.32 9.64 1.11
C GLN A 240 17.08 10.29 1.75
N TRP A 241 16.02 10.49 0.96
CA TRP A 241 14.80 11.12 1.44
C TRP A 241 14.02 10.23 2.42
N LEU A 242 13.92 8.92 2.12
CA LEU A 242 13.20 7.95 2.93
C LEU A 242 13.93 7.64 4.23
N SER A 243 15.23 7.33 4.16
CA SER A 243 16.04 6.99 5.33
C SER A 243 16.14 8.11 6.35
N ALA A 244 16.04 9.37 5.91
CA ALA A 244 16.03 10.53 6.80
C ALA A 244 14.69 10.75 7.53
N ARG A 245 13.61 10.07 7.13
CA ARG A 245 12.23 10.35 7.60
C ARG A 245 11.49 9.17 8.17
N PHE A 246 11.85 7.96 7.78
CA PHE A 246 11.10 6.76 8.13
C PHE A 246 12.01 5.68 8.71
N ASP A 247 11.58 5.06 9.79
CA ASP A 247 12.23 3.87 10.38
C ASP A 247 11.98 2.60 9.55
N MET A 248 10.97 2.63 8.67
CA MET A 248 10.61 1.53 7.79
C MET A 248 10.16 2.05 6.44
N TYR A 249 10.78 1.55 5.35
CA TYR A 249 10.47 1.92 3.97
C TYR A 249 10.92 0.84 2.99
N CYS A 250 10.29 0.78 1.82
CA CYS A 250 10.72 -0.11 0.74
C CYS A 250 12.02 0.42 0.12
N LEU A 251 13.03 -0.45 0.01
CA LEU A 251 14.27 -0.16 -0.69
C LEU A 251 14.01 0.00 -2.18
N ARG A 252 14.64 1.01 -2.78
CA ARG A 252 14.43 1.42 -4.17
C ARG A 252 15.77 1.59 -4.86
N ASP A 253 16.16 0.61 -5.65
CA ASP A 253 17.35 0.66 -6.48
C ASP A 253 17.04 1.15 -7.92
N GLY A 254 18.06 1.28 -8.76
CA GLY A 254 17.89 1.69 -10.16
C GLY A 254 16.96 0.75 -10.95
N ALA A 255 16.97 -0.54 -10.65
CA ALA A 255 16.08 -1.51 -11.29
C ALA A 255 14.61 -1.28 -10.90
N TYR A 256 14.36 -0.93 -9.65
CA TYR A 256 13.04 -0.50 -9.19
C TYR A 256 12.56 0.74 -9.96
N VAL A 257 13.43 1.76 -10.08
CA VAL A 257 13.11 3.00 -10.81
C VAL A 257 12.81 2.74 -12.28
N SER A 258 13.64 1.93 -12.96
CA SER A 258 13.39 1.53 -14.36
C SER A 258 12.01 0.86 -14.51
N ARG A 259 11.64 -0.05 -13.60
CA ARG A 259 10.33 -0.70 -13.60
C ARG A 259 9.19 0.30 -13.33
N LEU A 260 9.39 1.25 -12.42
CA LEU A 260 8.44 2.32 -12.13
C LEU A 260 8.23 3.25 -13.34
N LEU A 261 9.28 3.61 -14.07
CA LEU A 261 9.17 4.42 -15.29
C LEU A 261 8.33 3.72 -16.37
N LYS A 262 8.50 2.41 -16.54
CA LYS A 262 7.67 1.60 -17.45
C LYS A 262 6.21 1.51 -17.00
N GLU A 263 5.98 1.45 -15.67
CA GLU A 263 4.64 1.49 -15.09
C GLU A 263 3.95 2.82 -15.41
N LEU A 264 4.63 3.93 -15.13
CA LEU A 264 4.14 5.27 -15.45
C LEU A 264 3.87 5.42 -16.96
N ASP A 265 4.78 4.98 -17.84
CA ASP A 265 4.56 5.03 -19.28
C ASP A 265 3.33 4.24 -19.70
N SER A 266 3.06 3.11 -19.04
CA SER A 266 1.86 2.31 -19.33
C SER A 266 0.55 3.04 -19.04
N GLU A 267 0.57 4.01 -18.14
CA GLU A 267 -0.56 4.87 -17.78
C GLU A 267 -0.46 6.29 -18.36
N ASN A 268 0.46 6.51 -19.32
CA ASN A 268 0.77 7.80 -19.93
C ASN A 268 1.30 8.84 -18.92
N GLY A 269 1.88 8.39 -17.82
CA GLY A 269 2.58 9.20 -16.84
C GLY A 269 4.05 9.37 -17.18
N ILE A 270 4.69 10.29 -16.50
CA ILE A 270 6.15 10.53 -16.57
C ILE A 270 6.68 10.77 -15.17
N MET A 271 7.99 10.56 -14.98
CA MET A 271 8.69 11.01 -13.79
C MET A 271 9.58 12.20 -14.13
N GLU A 272 9.62 13.19 -13.26
CA GLU A 272 10.45 14.39 -13.40
C GLU A 272 11.32 14.59 -12.17
N PHE A 273 12.59 14.95 -12.41
CA PHE A 273 13.46 15.55 -11.40
C PHE A 273 13.05 17.01 -11.22
N LEU A 274 12.91 17.44 -9.99
CA LEU A 274 12.61 18.84 -9.65
C LEU A 274 13.87 19.48 -9.06
N TYR A 275 14.36 20.53 -9.69
CA TYR A 275 15.56 21.25 -9.28
C TYR A 275 15.24 22.64 -8.72
N ASP A 276 15.90 23.00 -7.60
CA ASP A 276 16.01 24.35 -7.08
C ASP A 276 17.42 24.90 -7.38
N GLY A 277 17.54 25.65 -8.46
CA GLY A 277 18.85 25.93 -9.05
C GLY A 277 19.53 24.65 -9.53
N ASP A 278 20.73 24.38 -9.01
CA ASP A 278 21.50 23.15 -9.34
C ASP A 278 21.20 21.98 -8.38
N ASN A 279 20.37 22.20 -7.34
CA ASN A 279 20.11 21.19 -6.34
C ASN A 279 18.88 20.36 -6.70
N LEU A 280 18.98 19.02 -6.69
CA LEU A 280 17.84 18.13 -6.80
C LEU A 280 17.01 18.23 -5.53
N ALA A 281 15.79 18.79 -5.65
CA ALA A 281 14.89 19.10 -4.54
C ALA A 281 13.76 18.08 -4.40
N GLY A 282 13.43 17.32 -5.47
CA GLY A 282 12.33 16.39 -5.44
C GLY A 282 12.21 15.53 -6.69
N LEU A 283 11.31 14.55 -6.60
CA LEU A 283 10.82 13.76 -7.72
C LEU A 283 9.31 13.94 -7.81
N LYS A 284 8.79 13.99 -9.03
CA LYS A 284 7.36 14.05 -9.31
C LYS A 284 7.03 12.98 -10.34
N ALA A 285 5.99 12.18 -10.08
CA ALA A 285 5.44 11.17 -10.97
C ALA A 285 3.96 11.42 -11.22
#